data_2ef8128078bc0f9e49809e4f974d17ba
#
_entry.id   2ef8128078bc0f9e49809e4f974d17ba
#
_cell.length_a   1.000
_cell.length_b   1.000
_cell.length_c   1.000
_cell.angle_alpha   90.00
_cell.angle_beta   90.00
_cell.angle_gamma   90.00
#
_symmetry.space_group_name_H-M   'P 1'
#
loop_
_entity.id
_entity.type
_entity.pdbx_description
1 polymer ?
#
loop_
_entity_poly.entity_id
_entity_poly.type
_entity_poly.pdbx_seq_one_letter_code
_entity_poly.pdbx_strand_id
1 'polypeptide(L)'
;MQEMFCFQCQQTAHNTGCDGKAGVCGKKADTANYQDEVIGALIGLAQAGAATDRTDELMLKGLFTTITNVNFNNETILQIKNDIEKEKAAVSTTHFADYDMAELWRAGEDVRSLKSLILFGLKGMAAYAYHARALGKTDPAVNRYFYEALAALGEEKSPDDLLKLVLKTGEVNLACMALLDAANTEAYGDPVPVTVPLTIEKGPFIVVSGHDLHDLKLLLEQTEGKGINIYTHSEMLPAHGYPELKKYPHLKGNFGTGWQNQQTEFHNIPAPILFTTNCLMPVRQSYCDRVFTTSVVSYPEIPHIGADKDFTPVIEKALECGGYPDDHPMTGMNGGHTVTTGFARNAVLAHAGEIVQLVKSGKIRHIFLIGGCDGAAPSRSYYTDFARMTPADTLILTLACGKYRLNDMDLGSIGGIPRILDCGQCNDAYSAIRIAMALAEAFGCGVNDLPLTLVLSWYEQKAVCILLTLLYLGLQHIYLGPTIPAFVSPNVLQFLVANYHLTPTSDPKTDLKAILHE
;
A
#
# COMPACT_ATOMS: atom_id res chain seq x y z
N MET A 1 7.18 -28.99 15.85
CA MET A 1 7.16 -27.78 14.98
C MET A 1 6.06 -26.88 15.54
N GLN A 2 6.39 -25.66 15.83
CA GLN A 2 5.43 -24.69 16.37
C GLN A 2 4.45 -24.32 15.25
N GLU A 3 3.16 -24.34 15.54
CA GLU A 3 2.11 -23.91 14.61
C GLU A 3 2.04 -22.38 14.60
N MET A 4 1.57 -21.80 13.50
CA MET A 4 1.34 -20.35 13.39
C MET A 4 -0.14 -20.03 13.46
N PHE A 5 -0.46 -18.77 13.79
CA PHE A 5 -1.76 -18.19 13.48
C PHE A 5 -1.56 -16.84 12.79
N CYS A 6 -2.20 -16.62 11.64
CA CYS A 6 -2.13 -15.34 10.94
C CYS A 6 -3.35 -15.13 10.05
N PHE A 7 -4.07 -14.03 10.22
CA PHE A 7 -5.25 -13.67 9.42
C PHE A 7 -5.20 -12.20 8.92
N GLN A 8 -3.99 -11.62 8.88
CA GLN A 8 -3.80 -10.19 8.65
C GLN A 8 -3.97 -9.73 7.19
N CYS A 9 -4.17 -10.64 6.22
CA CYS A 9 -4.31 -10.29 4.80
C CYS A 9 -5.50 -11.00 4.15
N GLN A 10 -5.94 -10.48 3.00
CA GLN A 10 -7.11 -10.98 2.28
C GLN A 10 -6.98 -12.42 1.79
N GLN A 11 -5.76 -12.87 1.49
CA GLN A 11 -5.55 -14.24 1.01
C GLN A 11 -5.40 -15.28 2.13
N THR A 12 -5.70 -14.91 3.37
CA THR A 12 -5.63 -15.85 4.50
C THR A 12 -6.47 -17.10 4.24
N ALA A 13 -5.97 -18.26 4.69
CA ALA A 13 -6.59 -19.56 4.38
C ALA A 13 -8.07 -19.57 4.76
N HIS A 14 -8.92 -19.97 3.82
CA HIS A 14 -10.38 -20.09 3.97
C HIS A 14 -11.09 -18.82 4.51
N ASN A 15 -10.44 -17.67 4.46
CA ASN A 15 -10.90 -16.42 5.10
C ASN A 15 -11.15 -16.57 6.62
N THR A 16 -10.36 -17.43 7.29
CA THR A 16 -10.44 -17.67 8.75
C THR A 16 -9.09 -17.48 9.44
N GLY A 17 -8.00 -17.87 8.78
CA GLY A 17 -6.65 -17.78 9.32
C GLY A 17 -5.72 -18.85 8.72
N CYS A 18 -4.44 -18.53 8.61
CA CYS A 18 -3.40 -19.50 8.34
C CYS A 18 -2.92 -20.07 9.68
N ASP A 19 -3.08 -21.36 9.92
CA ASP A 19 -2.85 -22.01 11.22
C ASP A 19 -1.89 -23.22 11.15
N GLY A 20 -1.30 -23.45 9.98
CA GLY A 20 -0.44 -24.63 9.75
C GLY A 20 1.06 -24.34 9.79
N LYS A 21 1.79 -24.99 8.90
CA LYS A 21 3.25 -24.88 8.76
C LYS A 21 3.69 -23.67 7.94
N ALA A 22 2.79 -23.11 7.12
CA ALA A 22 3.04 -21.95 6.28
C ALA A 22 1.73 -21.23 5.96
N GLY A 23 1.80 -19.90 5.79
CA GLY A 23 0.72 -19.09 5.28
C GLY A 23 0.59 -19.19 3.75
N VAL A 24 -0.57 -18.79 3.23
CA VAL A 24 -0.85 -18.73 1.78
C VAL A 24 0.15 -17.83 1.04
N CYS A 25 0.68 -16.80 1.71
CA CYS A 25 1.73 -15.91 1.18
C CYS A 25 3.12 -16.57 1.06
N GLY A 26 3.29 -17.82 1.52
CA GLY A 26 4.57 -18.51 1.57
C GLY A 26 5.40 -18.27 2.85
N LYS A 27 4.91 -17.45 3.79
CA LYS A 27 5.55 -17.23 5.09
C LYS A 27 5.53 -18.54 5.89
N LYS A 28 6.67 -18.95 6.43
CA LYS A 28 6.78 -20.11 7.30
C LYS A 28 6.24 -19.82 8.70
N ALA A 29 5.90 -20.85 9.46
CA ALA A 29 5.36 -20.70 10.80
C ALA A 29 6.33 -20.02 11.77
N ASP A 30 7.61 -20.34 11.71
CA ASP A 30 8.66 -19.69 12.51
C ASP A 30 8.76 -18.19 12.18
N THR A 31 8.73 -17.82 10.90
CA THR A 31 8.71 -16.41 10.47
C THR A 31 7.49 -15.67 11.01
N ALA A 32 6.30 -16.27 10.98
CA ALA A 32 5.09 -15.66 11.53
C ALA A 32 5.19 -15.45 13.04
N ASN A 33 5.68 -16.46 13.76
CA ASN A 33 5.85 -16.38 15.21
C ASN A 33 6.90 -15.34 15.60
N TYR A 34 8.04 -15.25 14.90
CA TYR A 34 9.03 -14.19 15.15
C TYR A 34 8.48 -12.79 14.87
N GLN A 35 7.60 -12.63 13.89
CA GLN A 35 6.91 -11.37 13.66
C GLN A 35 5.95 -11.03 14.81
N ASP A 36 5.26 -12.01 15.38
CA ASP A 36 4.44 -11.82 16.58
C ASP A 36 5.30 -11.45 17.80
N GLU A 37 6.47 -12.07 17.96
CA GLU A 37 7.42 -11.69 19.00
C GLU A 37 7.93 -10.24 18.84
N VAL A 38 8.17 -9.77 17.62
CA VAL A 38 8.50 -8.35 17.36
C VAL A 38 7.37 -7.44 17.82
N ILE A 39 6.12 -7.78 17.53
CA ILE A 39 4.97 -6.98 17.97
C ILE A 39 4.86 -6.99 19.50
N GLY A 40 5.04 -8.15 20.13
CA GLY A 40 5.06 -8.27 21.60
C GLY A 40 6.13 -7.39 22.26
N ALA A 41 7.35 -7.38 21.68
CA ALA A 41 8.45 -6.53 22.14
C ALA A 41 8.14 -5.03 21.96
N LEU A 42 7.49 -4.64 20.84
CA LEU A 42 7.05 -3.25 20.63
C LEU A 42 5.96 -2.81 21.62
N ILE A 43 5.04 -3.70 21.99
CA ILE A 43 4.04 -3.42 23.03
C ILE A 43 4.76 -3.20 24.38
N GLY A 44 5.73 -4.05 24.74
CA GLY A 44 6.55 -3.86 25.93
C GLY A 44 7.35 -2.55 25.91
N LEU A 45 7.92 -2.16 24.77
CA LEU A 45 8.59 -0.88 24.60
C LEU A 45 7.63 0.30 24.75
N ALA A 46 6.42 0.19 24.20
CA ALA A 46 5.38 1.22 24.33
C ALA A 46 4.97 1.42 25.79
N GLN A 47 4.83 0.34 26.55
CA GLN A 47 4.51 0.37 28.00
C GLN A 47 5.65 0.97 28.84
N ALA A 48 6.90 0.86 28.40
CA ALA A 48 8.03 1.53 29.03
C ALA A 48 7.95 3.07 28.94
N GLY A 49 7.19 3.60 28.00
CA GLY A 49 6.76 5.01 27.95
C GLY A 49 7.84 6.02 27.58
N ALA A 50 9.06 5.59 27.22
CA ALA A 50 10.16 6.48 26.87
C ALA A 50 10.28 6.60 25.34
N ALA A 51 9.89 7.73 24.78
CA ALA A 51 10.03 8.05 23.37
C ALA A 51 11.34 8.78 23.12
N THR A 52 12.21 8.22 22.27
CA THR A 52 13.44 8.80 21.76
C THR A 52 13.43 8.68 20.24
N ASP A 53 14.33 9.38 19.54
CA ASP A 53 14.45 9.24 18.09
C ASP A 53 14.75 7.79 17.67
N ARG A 54 15.54 7.06 18.48
CA ARG A 54 15.87 5.65 18.23
C ARG A 54 14.68 4.71 18.49
N THR A 55 13.91 4.92 19.57
CA THR A 55 12.73 4.12 19.81
C THR A 55 11.65 4.37 18.76
N ASP A 56 11.48 5.61 18.30
CA ASP A 56 10.59 5.95 17.19
C ASP A 56 10.98 5.21 15.89
N GLU A 57 12.26 5.21 15.54
CA GLU A 57 12.79 4.47 14.39
C GLU A 57 12.48 2.96 14.50
N LEU A 58 12.77 2.35 15.66
CA LEU A 58 12.52 0.93 15.90
C LEU A 58 11.02 0.60 15.87
N MET A 59 10.17 1.50 16.39
CA MET A 59 8.72 1.37 16.35
C MET A 59 8.22 1.25 14.90
N LEU A 60 8.62 2.20 14.05
CA LEU A 60 8.24 2.21 12.65
C LEU A 60 8.80 1.01 11.89
N LYS A 61 10.09 0.72 12.07
CA LYS A 61 10.77 -0.38 11.40
C LYS A 61 10.20 -1.74 11.80
N GLY A 62 9.93 -1.95 13.10
CA GLY A 62 9.36 -3.20 13.61
C GLY A 62 7.94 -3.44 13.11
N LEU A 63 7.07 -2.43 13.17
CA LEU A 63 5.71 -2.54 12.64
C LEU A 63 5.72 -2.79 11.13
N PHE A 64 6.51 -2.03 10.36
CA PHE A 64 6.56 -2.14 8.90
C PHE A 64 7.11 -3.50 8.45
N THR A 65 8.15 -4.03 9.11
CA THR A 65 8.72 -5.34 8.75
C THR A 65 7.73 -6.49 8.91
N THR A 66 6.69 -6.33 9.74
CA THR A 66 5.64 -7.34 9.98
C THR A 66 4.43 -7.24 9.06
N ILE A 67 4.40 -6.27 8.13
CA ILE A 67 3.37 -6.17 7.09
C ILE A 67 3.44 -7.39 6.15
N THR A 68 2.32 -7.74 5.55
CA THR A 68 2.24 -8.85 4.59
C THR A 68 3.18 -8.62 3.41
N ASN A 69 3.93 -9.65 3.03
CA ASN A 69 4.84 -9.66 1.87
C ASN A 69 5.97 -8.59 1.95
N VAL A 70 6.49 -8.34 3.15
CA VAL A 70 7.64 -7.46 3.37
C VAL A 70 8.89 -8.29 3.71
N ASN A 71 8.90 -8.96 4.85
CA ASN A 71 10.08 -9.64 5.35
C ASN A 71 9.82 -11.13 5.60
N PHE A 72 10.60 -11.97 4.91
CA PHE A 72 10.60 -13.43 5.02
C PHE A 72 11.88 -13.97 5.65
N ASN A 73 12.83 -13.09 6.03
CA ASN A 73 14.13 -13.47 6.56
C ASN A 73 14.12 -13.45 8.10
N ASN A 74 14.17 -14.63 8.69
CA ASN A 74 14.14 -14.79 10.15
C ASN A 74 15.31 -14.08 10.85
N GLU A 75 16.50 -14.05 10.25
CA GLU A 75 17.67 -13.41 10.84
C GLU A 75 17.46 -11.91 11.00
N THR A 76 16.94 -11.25 9.95
CA THR A 76 16.69 -9.79 10.00
C THR A 76 15.52 -9.45 10.94
N ILE A 77 14.49 -10.30 11.03
CA ILE A 77 13.37 -10.13 11.97
C ILE A 77 13.86 -10.24 13.42
N LEU A 78 14.66 -11.28 13.73
CA LEU A 78 15.23 -11.47 15.06
C LEU A 78 16.22 -10.35 15.42
N GLN A 79 16.98 -9.83 14.45
CA GLN A 79 17.85 -8.67 14.69
C GLN A 79 17.05 -7.45 15.11
N ILE A 80 15.93 -7.16 14.45
CA ILE A 80 15.02 -6.06 14.81
C ILE A 80 14.48 -6.26 16.23
N LYS A 81 14.04 -7.48 16.58
CA LYS A 81 13.61 -7.81 17.95
C LYS A 81 14.70 -7.52 18.97
N ASN A 82 15.92 -8.01 18.71
CA ASN A 82 17.05 -7.80 19.60
C ASN A 82 17.39 -6.31 19.78
N ASP A 83 17.26 -5.50 18.73
CA ASP A 83 17.48 -4.06 18.81
C ASP A 83 16.39 -3.37 19.65
N ILE A 84 15.14 -3.80 19.54
CA ILE A 84 14.03 -3.33 20.37
C ILE A 84 14.29 -3.68 21.85
N GLU A 85 14.71 -4.91 22.16
CA GLU A 85 15.00 -5.36 23.52
C GLU A 85 16.16 -4.55 24.16
N LYS A 86 17.22 -4.32 23.40
CA LYS A 86 18.36 -3.49 23.86
C LYS A 86 17.91 -2.08 24.18
N GLU A 87 17.13 -1.47 23.29
CA GLU A 87 16.66 -0.09 23.49
C GLU A 87 15.65 -0.02 24.65
N LYS A 88 14.74 -0.98 24.78
CA LYS A 88 13.82 -1.09 25.90
C LYS A 88 14.57 -1.12 27.25
N ALA A 89 15.65 -1.90 27.32
CA ALA A 89 16.50 -1.94 28.53
C ALA A 89 17.29 -0.65 28.75
N ALA A 90 17.63 0.09 27.71
CA ALA A 90 18.36 1.36 27.81
C ALA A 90 17.47 2.53 28.29
N VAL A 91 16.20 2.56 27.87
CA VAL A 91 15.27 3.67 28.19
C VAL A 91 14.50 3.48 29.50
N SER A 92 14.49 2.28 30.08
CA SER A 92 13.75 1.99 31.31
C SER A 92 14.56 1.13 32.27
N THR A 93 14.58 1.53 33.55
CA THR A 93 15.13 0.72 34.66
C THR A 93 14.13 -0.33 35.15
N THR A 94 12.84 -0.18 34.82
CA THR A 94 11.79 -1.17 35.09
C THR A 94 11.73 -2.17 33.93
N HIS A 95 11.76 -3.45 34.27
CA HIS A 95 11.59 -4.50 33.26
C HIS A 95 10.13 -4.56 32.81
N PHE A 96 9.88 -4.31 31.52
CA PHE A 96 8.60 -4.52 30.87
C PHE A 96 8.70 -5.80 30.03
N ALA A 97 7.87 -6.78 30.36
CA ALA A 97 7.80 -8.03 29.62
C ALA A 97 7.24 -7.80 28.22
N ASP A 98 7.64 -8.65 27.27
CA ASP A 98 6.99 -8.71 25.97
C ASP A 98 5.56 -9.20 26.14
N TYR A 99 4.65 -8.62 25.33
CA TYR A 99 3.26 -9.08 25.31
C TYR A 99 3.16 -10.41 24.53
N ASP A 100 2.47 -11.39 25.12
CA ASP A 100 2.19 -12.65 24.39
C ASP A 100 1.05 -12.42 23.40
N MET A 101 1.39 -12.36 22.11
CA MET A 101 0.40 -12.17 21.04
C MET A 101 -0.68 -13.26 21.00
N ALA A 102 -0.42 -14.45 21.59
CA ALA A 102 -1.43 -15.48 21.72
C ALA A 102 -2.63 -15.05 22.59
N GLU A 103 -2.43 -14.12 23.53
CA GLU A 103 -3.53 -13.55 24.32
C GLU A 103 -4.49 -12.75 23.42
N LEU A 104 -3.94 -11.94 22.50
CA LEU A 104 -4.74 -11.20 21.53
C LEU A 104 -5.49 -12.15 20.60
N TRP A 105 -4.80 -13.16 20.07
CA TRP A 105 -5.42 -14.09 19.11
C TRP A 105 -6.53 -14.97 19.73
N ARG A 106 -6.47 -15.21 21.05
CA ARG A 106 -7.46 -15.98 21.83
C ARG A 106 -8.53 -15.12 22.50
N ALA A 107 -8.44 -13.78 22.41
CA ALA A 107 -9.45 -12.89 22.99
C ALA A 107 -10.85 -13.16 22.40
N GLY A 108 -11.88 -12.69 23.11
CA GLY A 108 -13.25 -12.75 22.60
C GLY A 108 -13.38 -12.10 21.22
N GLU A 109 -14.25 -12.63 20.38
CA GLU A 109 -14.30 -12.34 18.94
C GLU A 109 -14.34 -10.84 18.62
N ASP A 110 -15.17 -10.06 19.30
CA ASP A 110 -15.27 -8.61 19.08
C ASP A 110 -14.04 -7.85 19.57
N VAL A 111 -13.50 -8.22 20.75
CA VAL A 111 -12.26 -7.63 21.28
C VAL A 111 -11.08 -7.94 20.34
N ARG A 112 -10.96 -9.19 19.91
CA ARG A 112 -9.94 -9.61 18.93
C ARG A 112 -10.07 -8.82 17.64
N SER A 113 -11.30 -8.65 17.14
CA SER A 113 -11.59 -7.89 15.92
C SER A 113 -11.14 -6.43 16.05
N LEU A 114 -11.54 -5.74 17.11
CA LEU A 114 -11.20 -4.34 17.33
C LEU A 114 -9.69 -4.13 17.57
N LYS A 115 -9.06 -4.99 18.40
CA LYS A 115 -7.60 -4.96 18.59
C LYS A 115 -6.84 -5.24 17.28
N SER A 116 -7.35 -6.15 16.43
CA SER A 116 -6.75 -6.41 15.11
C SER A 116 -6.85 -5.22 14.18
N LEU A 117 -8.00 -4.53 14.14
CA LEU A 117 -8.16 -3.30 13.36
C LEU A 117 -7.17 -2.22 13.79
N ILE A 118 -6.97 -2.03 15.09
CA ILE A 118 -5.97 -1.09 15.62
C ILE A 118 -4.56 -1.52 15.21
N LEU A 119 -4.16 -2.76 15.49
CA LEU A 119 -2.82 -3.27 15.19
C LEU A 119 -2.49 -3.18 13.70
N PHE A 120 -3.41 -3.63 12.84
CA PHE A 120 -3.20 -3.62 11.40
C PHE A 120 -3.24 -2.20 10.83
N GLY A 121 -4.07 -1.32 11.42
CA GLY A 121 -4.03 0.12 11.15
C GLY A 121 -2.67 0.73 11.49
N LEU A 122 -2.11 0.43 12.67
CA LEU A 122 -0.78 0.89 13.08
C LEU A 122 0.33 0.38 12.16
N LYS A 123 0.28 -0.90 11.75
CA LYS A 123 1.26 -1.45 10.78
C LYS A 123 1.24 -0.66 9.47
N GLY A 124 0.05 -0.40 8.91
CA GLY A 124 -0.09 0.39 7.68
C GLY A 124 0.39 1.83 7.85
N MET A 125 0.01 2.49 8.94
CA MET A 125 0.44 3.85 9.26
C MET A 125 1.96 3.94 9.47
N ALA A 126 2.59 2.91 10.06
CA ALA A 126 4.04 2.86 10.25
C ALA A 126 4.81 2.87 8.92
N ALA A 127 4.27 2.24 7.87
CA ALA A 127 4.87 2.30 6.54
C ALA A 127 4.87 3.75 6.00
N TYR A 128 3.79 4.50 6.18
CA TYR A 128 3.72 5.89 5.76
C TYR A 128 4.67 6.79 6.56
N ALA A 129 4.69 6.66 7.88
CA ALA A 129 5.60 7.40 8.73
C ALA A 129 7.08 7.06 8.44
N TYR A 130 7.38 5.80 8.11
CA TYR A 130 8.72 5.36 7.71
C TYR A 130 9.20 6.08 6.44
N HIS A 131 8.35 6.15 5.40
CA HIS A 131 8.69 6.86 4.17
C HIS A 131 8.82 8.37 4.37
N ALA A 132 7.95 8.99 5.18
CA ALA A 132 8.08 10.41 5.52
C ALA A 132 9.38 10.70 6.27
N ARG A 133 9.75 9.82 7.23
CA ARG A 133 11.01 9.92 7.98
C ARG A 133 12.24 9.77 7.08
N ALA A 134 12.22 8.90 6.08
CA ALA A 134 13.29 8.75 5.09
C ALA A 134 13.56 10.06 4.32
N LEU A 135 12.56 10.93 4.21
CA LEU A 135 12.65 12.27 3.63
C LEU A 135 12.83 13.38 4.69
N GLY A 136 13.20 13.03 5.92
CA GLY A 136 13.45 13.98 7.00
C GLY A 136 12.18 14.60 7.62
N LYS A 137 10.99 14.04 7.37
CA LYS A 137 9.73 14.54 7.93
C LYS A 137 9.22 13.61 9.03
N THR A 138 8.94 14.18 10.19
CA THR A 138 8.33 13.48 11.34
C THR A 138 7.27 14.36 11.97
N ASP A 139 6.29 13.73 12.62
CA ASP A 139 5.29 14.41 13.43
C ASP A 139 5.27 13.78 14.84
N PRO A 140 5.61 14.58 15.89
CA PRO A 140 5.64 14.07 17.27
C PRO A 140 4.28 13.54 17.76
N ALA A 141 3.15 14.03 17.24
CA ALA A 141 1.82 13.55 17.63
C ALA A 141 1.56 12.17 17.00
N VAL A 142 1.94 11.97 15.73
CA VAL A 142 1.89 10.67 15.06
C VAL A 142 2.80 9.66 15.78
N ASN A 143 4.05 10.03 16.07
CA ASN A 143 4.98 9.14 16.77
C ASN A 143 4.44 8.73 18.15
N ARG A 144 3.96 9.68 18.95
CA ARG A 144 3.39 9.41 20.29
C ARG A 144 2.22 8.45 20.24
N TYR A 145 1.38 8.56 19.21
CA TYR A 145 0.20 7.70 19.09
C TYR A 145 0.56 6.21 18.90
N PHE A 146 1.69 5.88 18.27
CA PHE A 146 2.14 4.49 18.18
C PHE A 146 2.34 3.87 19.57
N TYR A 147 2.95 4.63 20.52
CA TYR A 147 3.14 4.15 21.90
C TYR A 147 1.80 4.02 22.62
N GLU A 148 0.95 5.03 22.52
CA GLU A 148 -0.38 5.03 23.15
C GLU A 148 -1.21 3.83 22.69
N ALA A 149 -1.31 3.63 21.38
CA ALA A 149 -2.15 2.59 20.82
C ALA A 149 -1.58 1.18 21.05
N LEU A 150 -0.25 0.99 20.93
CA LEU A 150 0.38 -0.31 21.21
C LEU A 150 0.30 -0.67 22.70
N ALA A 151 0.53 0.27 23.62
CA ALA A 151 0.35 0.02 25.05
C ALA A 151 -1.09 -0.42 25.36
N ALA A 152 -2.07 0.24 24.73
CA ALA A 152 -3.49 -0.09 24.89
C ALA A 152 -3.86 -1.50 24.38
N LEU A 153 -3.12 -2.06 23.40
CA LEU A 153 -3.33 -3.44 22.95
C LEU A 153 -2.94 -4.47 24.04
N GLY A 154 -1.95 -4.15 24.87
CA GLY A 154 -1.52 -4.98 26.01
C GLY A 154 -2.43 -4.88 27.23
N GLU A 155 -3.46 -4.04 27.21
CA GLU A 155 -4.38 -3.80 28.33
C GLU A 155 -5.75 -4.45 28.08
N GLU A 156 -6.48 -4.70 29.20
CA GLU A 156 -7.90 -5.01 29.12
C GLU A 156 -8.70 -3.73 28.88
N LYS A 157 -9.49 -3.73 27.80
CA LYS A 157 -10.35 -2.59 27.42
C LYS A 157 -11.73 -3.08 27.00
N SER A 158 -12.73 -2.24 27.27
CA SER A 158 -14.09 -2.48 26.78
C SER A 158 -14.16 -2.38 25.25
N PRO A 159 -15.11 -3.05 24.57
CA PRO A 159 -15.33 -2.87 23.13
C PRO A 159 -15.56 -1.41 22.74
N ASP A 160 -16.27 -0.62 23.56
CA ASP A 160 -16.52 0.79 23.29
C ASP A 160 -15.24 1.63 23.32
N ASP A 161 -14.31 1.34 24.25
CA ASP A 161 -13.03 2.04 24.31
C ASP A 161 -12.11 1.62 23.16
N LEU A 162 -12.14 0.34 22.77
CA LEU A 162 -11.43 -0.13 21.59
C LEU A 162 -11.96 0.50 20.30
N LEU A 163 -13.28 0.68 20.17
CA LEU A 163 -13.89 1.35 19.01
C LEU A 163 -13.43 2.83 18.91
N LYS A 164 -13.33 3.53 20.04
CA LYS A 164 -12.76 4.90 20.07
C LYS A 164 -11.31 4.91 19.56
N LEU A 165 -10.50 3.91 19.96
CA LEU A 165 -9.12 3.77 19.48
C LEU A 165 -9.07 3.42 18.00
N VAL A 166 -9.97 2.61 17.47
CA VAL A 166 -10.09 2.33 16.02
C VAL A 166 -10.29 3.64 15.25
N LEU A 167 -11.24 4.48 15.66
CA LEU A 167 -11.49 5.77 15.03
C LEU A 167 -10.32 6.74 15.23
N LYS A 168 -9.69 6.74 16.40
CA LYS A 168 -8.49 7.56 16.67
C LYS A 168 -7.32 7.13 15.79
N THR A 169 -7.16 5.83 15.52
CA THR A 169 -6.15 5.34 14.56
C THR A 169 -6.40 5.93 13.17
N GLY A 170 -7.67 6.00 12.75
CA GLY A 170 -8.04 6.63 11.48
C GLY A 170 -7.73 8.14 11.42
N GLU A 171 -8.00 8.85 12.52
CA GLU A 171 -7.67 10.28 12.65
C GLU A 171 -6.16 10.53 12.53
N VAL A 172 -5.36 9.79 13.31
CA VAL A 172 -3.90 9.97 13.29
C VAL A 172 -3.30 9.53 11.96
N ASN A 173 -3.86 8.48 11.34
CA ASN A 173 -3.42 8.07 10.01
C ASN A 173 -3.70 9.13 8.95
N LEU A 174 -4.78 9.92 9.06
CA LEU A 174 -5.01 11.07 8.16
C LEU A 174 -3.87 12.09 8.26
N ALA A 175 -3.43 12.41 9.48
CA ALA A 175 -2.28 13.30 9.68
C ALA A 175 -0.98 12.68 9.15
N CYS A 176 -0.77 11.38 9.35
CA CYS A 176 0.39 10.66 8.86
C CYS A 176 0.44 10.61 7.32
N MET A 177 -0.69 10.37 6.66
CA MET A 177 -0.79 10.42 5.19
C MET A 177 -0.54 11.85 4.66
N ALA A 178 -1.05 12.88 5.34
CA ALA A 178 -0.77 14.27 5.00
C ALA A 178 0.73 14.60 5.11
N LEU A 179 1.40 14.09 6.15
CA LEU A 179 2.83 14.24 6.34
C LEU A 179 3.63 13.60 5.19
N LEU A 180 3.25 12.39 4.78
CA LEU A 180 3.91 11.70 3.67
C LEU A 180 3.67 12.41 2.33
N ASP A 181 2.43 12.85 2.07
CA ASP A 181 2.09 13.62 0.86
C ASP A 181 2.93 14.91 0.78
N ALA A 182 3.06 15.64 1.89
CA ALA A 182 3.91 16.83 1.96
C ALA A 182 5.39 16.47 1.75
N ALA A 183 5.89 15.39 2.36
CA ALA A 183 7.27 14.94 2.18
C ALA A 183 7.59 14.62 0.72
N ASN A 184 6.72 13.87 0.05
CA ASN A 184 6.89 13.50 -1.36
C ASN A 184 6.79 14.71 -2.29
N THR A 185 5.79 15.57 -2.11
CA THR A 185 5.57 16.73 -3.00
C THR A 185 6.64 17.81 -2.80
N GLU A 186 7.15 18.02 -1.58
CA GLU A 186 8.28 18.91 -1.34
C GLU A 186 9.58 18.37 -1.93
N ALA A 187 9.82 17.05 -1.87
CA ALA A 187 11.04 16.43 -2.37
C ALA A 187 11.06 16.26 -3.89
N TYR A 188 9.91 15.97 -4.50
CA TYR A 188 9.84 15.53 -5.90
C TYR A 188 8.94 16.40 -6.79
N GLY A 189 8.27 17.39 -6.22
CA GLY A 189 7.28 18.22 -6.90
C GLY A 189 5.89 17.57 -6.95
N ASP A 190 4.88 18.34 -7.30
CA ASP A 190 3.52 17.83 -7.50
C ASP A 190 3.46 16.95 -8.76
N PRO A 191 2.85 15.75 -8.67
CA PRO A 191 2.71 14.88 -9.83
C PRO A 191 1.96 15.52 -10.99
N VAL A 192 2.45 15.28 -12.20
CA VAL A 192 1.88 15.76 -13.46
C VAL A 192 1.47 14.56 -14.32
N PRO A 193 0.28 14.58 -14.95
CA PRO A 193 -0.16 13.49 -15.80
C PRO A 193 0.85 13.14 -16.90
N VAL A 194 1.12 11.84 -17.04
CA VAL A 194 2.07 11.30 -18.00
C VAL A 194 1.61 9.95 -18.53
N THR A 195 1.85 9.71 -19.81
CA THR A 195 1.71 8.39 -20.43
C THR A 195 3.05 7.66 -20.34
N VAL A 196 3.03 6.44 -19.81
CA VAL A 196 4.20 5.60 -19.54
C VAL A 196 4.17 4.38 -20.45
N PRO A 197 5.23 4.14 -21.25
CA PRO A 197 5.29 2.96 -22.12
C PRO A 197 5.54 1.69 -21.33
N LEU A 198 5.03 0.56 -21.84
CA LEU A 198 5.27 -0.79 -21.33
C LEU A 198 6.32 -1.55 -22.17
N THR A 199 6.88 -0.94 -23.20
CA THR A 199 7.97 -1.52 -23.98
C THR A 199 9.29 -1.32 -23.27
N ILE A 200 10.07 -2.40 -23.12
CA ILE A 200 11.41 -2.36 -22.56
C ILE A 200 12.40 -2.18 -23.73
N GLU A 201 13.12 -1.08 -23.72
CA GLU A 201 14.16 -0.82 -24.74
C GLU A 201 15.30 -1.84 -24.61
N LYS A 202 15.93 -2.18 -25.73
CA LYS A 202 17.10 -3.06 -25.75
C LYS A 202 18.25 -2.53 -24.89
N GLY A 203 19.06 -3.43 -24.37
CA GLY A 203 20.25 -3.10 -23.58
C GLY A 203 20.04 -3.23 -22.08
N PRO A 204 21.06 -2.92 -21.26
CA PRO A 204 21.02 -3.10 -19.82
C PRO A 204 19.91 -2.29 -19.14
N PHE A 205 19.21 -2.90 -18.20
CA PHE A 205 18.18 -2.22 -17.44
C PHE A 205 18.06 -2.79 -16.01
N ILE A 206 17.39 -2.05 -15.12
CA ILE A 206 17.04 -2.43 -13.77
C ILE A 206 15.53 -2.25 -13.60
N VAL A 207 14.87 -3.23 -12.97
CA VAL A 207 13.46 -3.12 -12.55
C VAL A 207 13.41 -2.74 -11.07
N VAL A 208 12.66 -1.69 -10.73
CA VAL A 208 12.48 -1.24 -9.34
C VAL A 208 11.03 -1.45 -8.93
N SER A 209 10.84 -2.27 -7.90
CA SER A 209 9.52 -2.61 -7.35
C SER A 209 9.38 -2.11 -5.91
N GLY A 210 8.16 -1.81 -5.50
CA GLY A 210 7.83 -1.30 -4.16
C GLY A 210 7.31 0.13 -4.20
N HIS A 211 7.57 0.90 -3.14
CA HIS A 211 6.94 2.21 -2.95
C HIS A 211 7.93 3.34 -2.70
N ASP A 212 9.20 3.02 -2.36
CA ASP A 212 10.16 4.00 -1.84
C ASP A 212 10.73 4.88 -2.97
N LEU A 213 10.23 6.11 -3.06
CA LEU A 213 10.70 7.09 -4.05
C LEU A 213 12.10 7.61 -3.74
N HIS A 214 12.52 7.56 -2.46
CA HIS A 214 13.87 7.97 -2.07
C HIS A 214 14.92 6.99 -2.59
N ASP A 215 14.69 5.69 -2.41
CA ASP A 215 15.55 4.65 -2.96
C ASP A 215 15.62 4.71 -4.50
N LEU A 216 14.47 4.95 -5.15
CA LEU A 216 14.44 5.14 -6.60
C LEU A 216 15.28 6.36 -7.03
N LYS A 217 15.16 7.50 -6.35
CA LYS A 217 15.95 8.69 -6.66
C LYS A 217 17.45 8.43 -6.54
N LEU A 218 17.88 7.81 -5.44
CA LEU A 218 19.29 7.47 -5.23
C LEU A 218 19.81 6.49 -6.31
N LEU A 219 19.00 5.53 -6.74
CA LEU A 219 19.35 4.64 -7.84
C LEU A 219 19.47 5.40 -9.17
N LEU A 220 18.54 6.33 -9.47
CA LEU A 220 18.60 7.15 -10.67
C LEU A 220 19.87 8.01 -10.69
N GLU A 221 20.26 8.61 -9.57
CA GLU A 221 21.50 9.37 -9.43
C GLU A 221 22.75 8.50 -9.67
N GLN A 222 22.75 7.27 -9.10
CA GLN A 222 23.90 6.35 -9.25
C GLN A 222 23.99 5.70 -10.62
N THR A 223 22.91 5.65 -11.40
CA THR A 223 22.89 5.07 -12.74
C THR A 223 23.02 6.09 -13.86
N GLU A 224 23.02 7.38 -13.55
CA GLU A 224 23.14 8.45 -14.55
C GLU A 224 24.41 8.31 -15.38
N GLY A 225 24.28 8.35 -16.70
CA GLY A 225 25.38 8.23 -17.64
C GLY A 225 26.00 6.83 -17.78
N LYS A 226 25.46 5.80 -17.12
CA LYS A 226 26.02 4.43 -17.15
C LYS A 226 25.44 3.54 -18.27
N GLY A 227 24.56 4.07 -19.11
CA GLY A 227 23.93 3.31 -20.20
C GLY A 227 22.96 2.23 -19.73
N ILE A 228 22.37 2.43 -18.55
CA ILE A 228 21.39 1.53 -17.92
C ILE A 228 20.05 2.24 -17.89
N ASN A 229 19.00 1.60 -18.39
CA ASN A 229 17.64 2.10 -18.28
C ASN A 229 16.97 1.61 -16.98
N ILE A 230 16.09 2.43 -16.40
CA ILE A 230 15.33 2.09 -15.21
C ILE A 230 13.85 1.95 -15.58
N TYR A 231 13.24 0.85 -15.13
CA TYR A 231 11.82 0.57 -15.28
C TYR A 231 11.18 0.39 -13.92
N THR A 232 10.05 1.04 -13.73
CA THR A 232 9.22 0.85 -12.53
C THR A 232 8.42 -0.45 -12.66
N HIS A 233 8.01 -0.99 -11.51
CA HIS A 233 7.10 -2.14 -11.44
C HIS A 233 6.09 -1.90 -10.32
N SER A 234 4.84 -2.30 -10.56
CA SER A 234 3.78 -2.26 -9.54
C SER A 234 3.59 -0.84 -8.96
N GLU A 235 3.65 -0.67 -7.65
CA GLU A 235 3.42 0.62 -6.98
C GLU A 235 4.50 1.70 -7.25
N MET A 236 5.56 1.36 -7.94
CA MET A 236 6.57 2.35 -8.34
C MET A 236 6.13 3.15 -9.59
N LEU A 237 5.13 2.71 -10.37
CA LEU A 237 4.63 3.39 -11.58
C LEU A 237 4.37 4.91 -11.37
N PRO A 238 3.73 5.37 -10.28
CA PRO A 238 3.46 6.79 -10.08
C PRO A 238 4.69 7.69 -10.01
N ALA A 239 5.88 7.13 -9.80
CA ALA A 239 7.14 7.87 -9.83
C ALA A 239 7.33 8.67 -11.13
N HIS A 240 6.81 8.18 -12.25
CA HIS A 240 6.87 8.87 -13.54
C HIS A 240 6.09 10.19 -13.58
N GLY A 241 5.16 10.41 -12.66
CA GLY A 241 4.42 11.66 -12.54
C GLY A 241 5.20 12.76 -11.81
N TYR A 242 6.16 12.42 -10.96
CA TYR A 242 6.90 13.39 -10.15
C TYR A 242 7.99 14.11 -10.96
N PRO A 243 7.98 15.45 -11.07
CA PRO A 243 8.92 16.21 -11.90
C PRO A 243 10.39 15.93 -11.62
N GLU A 244 10.78 15.85 -10.34
CA GLU A 244 12.17 15.63 -9.93
C GLU A 244 12.69 14.20 -10.19
N LEU A 245 11.80 13.24 -10.39
CA LEU A 245 12.16 11.88 -10.81
C LEU A 245 12.10 11.75 -12.34
N LYS A 246 11.07 12.33 -12.95
CA LYS A 246 10.88 12.32 -14.42
C LYS A 246 12.01 13.02 -15.19
N LYS A 247 12.74 13.93 -14.56
CA LYS A 247 13.87 14.64 -15.20
C LYS A 247 15.02 13.71 -15.62
N TYR A 248 15.12 12.52 -15.04
CA TYR A 248 16.13 11.53 -15.42
C TYR A 248 15.72 10.81 -16.71
N PRO A 249 16.45 11.00 -17.84
CA PRO A 249 16.01 10.51 -19.16
C PRO A 249 16.08 8.97 -19.29
N HIS A 250 16.78 8.30 -18.35
CA HIS A 250 16.88 6.85 -18.29
C HIS A 250 15.82 6.20 -17.41
N LEU A 251 14.93 6.96 -16.76
CA LEU A 251 13.65 6.46 -16.22
C LEU A 251 12.68 6.32 -17.39
N LYS A 252 12.60 5.12 -17.99
CA LYS A 252 12.01 4.91 -19.31
C LYS A 252 10.53 4.55 -19.31
N GLY A 253 10.15 3.58 -18.51
CA GLY A 253 8.80 3.02 -18.57
C GLY A 253 8.48 2.13 -17.39
N ASN A 254 7.39 1.37 -17.53
CA ASN A 254 6.95 0.43 -16.50
C ASN A 254 7.08 -1.01 -17.01
N PHE A 255 7.67 -1.88 -16.21
CA PHE A 255 7.82 -3.30 -16.48
C PHE A 255 6.62 -4.06 -15.93
N GLY A 256 5.87 -4.73 -16.80
CA GLY A 256 4.76 -5.58 -16.38
C GLY A 256 3.61 -4.82 -15.71
N THR A 257 3.00 -5.47 -14.71
CA THR A 257 1.75 -5.07 -14.10
C THR A 257 1.82 -5.03 -12.56
N GLY A 258 0.79 -5.52 -11.87
CA GLY A 258 0.74 -5.54 -10.41
C GLY A 258 1.60 -6.67 -9.80
N TRP A 259 1.96 -6.50 -8.53
CA TRP A 259 2.86 -7.38 -7.79
C TRP A 259 2.49 -8.87 -7.83
N GLN A 260 1.21 -9.20 -7.95
CA GLN A 260 0.74 -10.60 -7.99
C GLN A 260 1.20 -11.37 -9.23
N ASN A 261 1.64 -10.68 -10.26
CA ASN A 261 2.11 -11.26 -11.53
C ASN A 261 3.64 -11.41 -11.58
N GLN A 262 4.39 -10.90 -10.59
CA GLN A 262 5.85 -10.84 -10.60
C GLN A 262 6.52 -12.20 -10.86
N GLN A 263 5.97 -13.30 -10.33
CA GLN A 263 6.55 -14.63 -10.54
C GLN A 263 6.49 -15.13 -11.99
N THR A 264 5.58 -14.61 -12.79
CA THR A 264 5.46 -14.86 -14.22
C THR A 264 6.25 -13.83 -15.02
N GLU A 265 6.09 -12.55 -14.67
CA GLU A 265 6.72 -11.44 -15.37
C GLU A 265 8.24 -11.42 -15.23
N PHE A 266 8.77 -11.82 -14.06
CA PHE A 266 10.22 -11.90 -13.82
C PHE A 266 10.85 -13.23 -14.25
N HIS A 267 10.07 -14.15 -14.81
CA HIS A 267 10.62 -15.45 -15.26
C HIS A 267 11.70 -15.23 -16.32
N ASN A 268 12.94 -15.65 -16.01
CA ASN A 268 14.12 -15.51 -16.88
C ASN A 268 14.39 -14.06 -17.37
N ILE A 269 13.97 -13.06 -16.62
CA ILE A 269 14.27 -11.65 -16.95
C ILE A 269 15.80 -11.44 -17.06
N PRO A 270 16.30 -10.78 -18.12
CA PRO A 270 17.73 -10.52 -18.29
C PRO A 270 18.18 -9.22 -17.59
N ALA A 271 17.74 -9.00 -16.36
CA ALA A 271 18.00 -7.78 -15.59
C ALA A 271 17.84 -8.01 -14.09
N PRO A 272 18.52 -7.24 -13.23
CA PRO A 272 18.25 -7.25 -11.80
C PRO A 272 16.93 -6.58 -11.45
N ILE A 273 16.35 -7.05 -10.33
CA ILE A 273 15.13 -6.54 -9.73
C ILE A 273 15.48 -6.04 -8.33
N LEU A 274 15.22 -4.76 -8.06
CA LEU A 274 15.38 -4.16 -6.75
C LEU A 274 14.01 -4.00 -6.07
N PHE A 275 13.81 -4.70 -4.95
CA PHE A 275 12.66 -4.50 -4.10
C PHE A 275 12.98 -3.50 -2.99
N THR A 276 12.27 -2.39 -2.99
CA THR A 276 12.45 -1.31 -2.00
C THR A 276 11.53 -1.49 -0.78
N THR A 277 10.36 -2.06 -0.98
CA THR A 277 9.35 -2.35 0.06
C THR A 277 8.52 -3.57 -0.32
N ASN A 278 7.34 -3.74 0.29
CA ASN A 278 6.34 -4.72 -0.14
C ASN A 278 5.83 -4.36 -1.58
N CYS A 279 5.20 -5.21 -2.37
CA CYS A 279 4.86 -6.58 -2.02
C CYS A 279 5.84 -7.58 -2.66
N LEU A 280 6.66 -8.20 -1.88
CA LEU A 280 7.55 -9.28 -2.34
C LEU A 280 6.80 -10.62 -2.28
N MET A 281 6.79 -11.38 -3.37
CA MET A 281 6.36 -12.80 -3.38
C MET A 281 7.56 -13.72 -3.15
N PRO A 282 7.33 -14.99 -2.74
CA PRO A 282 8.41 -15.97 -2.69
C PRO A 282 9.19 -16.00 -4.00
N VAL A 283 10.50 -15.75 -3.90
CA VAL A 283 11.39 -15.63 -5.04
C VAL A 283 11.57 -16.98 -5.71
N ARG A 284 11.47 -17.03 -7.06
CA ARG A 284 11.65 -18.26 -7.84
C ARG A 284 13.08 -18.41 -8.34
N GLN A 285 13.53 -19.65 -8.49
CA GLN A 285 14.88 -20.00 -8.96
C GLN A 285 15.19 -19.39 -10.35
N SER A 286 14.19 -19.18 -11.20
CA SER A 286 14.38 -18.63 -12.54
C SER A 286 14.88 -17.18 -12.58
N TYR A 287 14.87 -16.47 -11.44
CA TYR A 287 15.35 -15.08 -11.32
C TYR A 287 15.99 -14.73 -9.96
N CYS A 288 16.17 -15.70 -9.05
CA CYS A 288 16.65 -15.42 -7.68
C CYS A 288 18.06 -14.82 -7.64
N ASP A 289 18.91 -15.16 -8.60
CA ASP A 289 20.27 -14.64 -8.74
C ASP A 289 20.35 -13.17 -9.19
N ARG A 290 19.20 -12.57 -9.49
CA ARG A 290 19.04 -11.19 -9.97
C ARG A 290 18.18 -10.32 -9.06
N VAL A 291 17.72 -10.85 -7.92
CA VAL A 291 16.92 -10.12 -6.95
C VAL A 291 17.81 -9.46 -5.91
N PHE A 292 17.49 -8.22 -5.58
CA PHE A 292 18.08 -7.44 -4.50
C PHE A 292 16.96 -6.84 -3.65
N THR A 293 17.22 -6.70 -2.35
CA THR A 293 16.30 -6.08 -1.40
C THR A 293 16.99 -4.92 -0.69
N THR A 294 16.22 -3.99 -0.14
CA THR A 294 16.72 -2.90 0.68
C THR A 294 15.71 -2.51 1.76
N SER A 295 16.08 -1.62 2.68
CA SER A 295 15.22 -1.09 3.75
C SER A 295 14.67 -2.20 4.67
N VAL A 296 13.34 -2.34 4.79
CA VAL A 296 12.70 -3.35 5.65
C VAL A 296 12.36 -4.65 4.91
N VAL A 297 12.43 -4.64 3.57
CA VAL A 297 12.14 -5.83 2.79
C VAL A 297 13.35 -6.75 2.79
N SER A 298 13.13 -8.03 3.06
CA SER A 298 14.19 -9.03 3.08
C SER A 298 13.66 -10.42 2.77
N TYR A 299 14.49 -11.21 2.10
CA TYR A 299 14.19 -12.60 1.77
C TYR A 299 15.44 -13.47 2.01
N PRO A 300 15.31 -14.72 2.50
CA PRO A 300 16.46 -15.59 2.75
C PRO A 300 17.35 -15.73 1.51
N GLU A 301 18.67 -15.68 1.71
CA GLU A 301 19.69 -15.87 0.67
C GLU A 301 19.72 -14.80 -0.44
N ILE A 302 18.86 -13.80 -0.39
CA ILE A 302 18.86 -12.68 -1.35
C ILE A 302 19.75 -11.54 -0.84
N PRO A 303 20.64 -10.98 -1.69
CA PRO A 303 21.46 -9.82 -1.36
C PRO A 303 20.63 -8.64 -0.87
N HIS A 304 21.06 -8.03 0.22
CA HIS A 304 20.41 -6.87 0.82
C HIS A 304 21.31 -5.64 0.76
N ILE A 305 20.81 -4.56 0.18
CA ILE A 305 21.48 -3.27 0.12
C ILE A 305 21.32 -2.58 1.47
N GLY A 306 22.44 -2.20 2.07
CA GLY A 306 22.50 -1.61 3.40
C GLY A 306 21.94 -0.18 3.51
N ALA A 307 22.10 0.40 4.68
CA ALA A 307 21.63 1.75 4.97
C ALA A 307 22.41 2.84 4.20
N ASP A 308 23.60 2.54 3.73
CA ASP A 308 24.44 3.39 2.88
C ASP A 308 23.88 3.58 1.46
N LYS A 309 22.92 2.73 1.08
CA LYS A 309 22.26 2.78 -0.23
C LYS A 309 23.25 2.75 -1.40
N ASP A 310 24.32 1.97 -1.27
CA ASP A 310 25.23 1.69 -2.38
C ASP A 310 24.61 0.64 -3.33
N PHE A 311 24.07 1.10 -4.45
CA PHE A 311 23.48 0.24 -5.47
C PHE A 311 24.50 -0.32 -6.47
N THR A 312 25.81 -0.17 -6.24
CA THR A 312 26.86 -0.74 -7.12
C THR A 312 26.60 -2.21 -7.45
N PRO A 313 26.25 -3.12 -6.51
CA PRO A 313 25.98 -4.52 -6.86
C PRO A 313 24.82 -4.72 -7.84
N VAL A 314 23.78 -3.88 -7.75
CA VAL A 314 22.62 -3.91 -8.67
C VAL A 314 23.02 -3.41 -10.05
N ILE A 315 23.85 -2.35 -10.09
CA ILE A 315 24.36 -1.74 -11.32
C ILE A 315 25.27 -2.73 -12.08
N GLU A 316 26.20 -3.36 -11.37
CA GLU A 316 27.10 -4.37 -11.94
C GLU A 316 26.33 -5.57 -12.49
N LYS A 317 25.29 -6.04 -11.75
CA LYS A 317 24.42 -7.11 -12.22
C LYS A 317 23.64 -6.72 -13.48
N ALA A 318 23.20 -5.47 -13.63
CA ALA A 318 22.53 -5.01 -14.84
C ALA A 318 23.45 -5.04 -16.05
N LEU A 319 24.71 -4.62 -15.89
CA LEU A 319 25.72 -4.67 -16.94
C LEU A 319 26.11 -6.10 -17.31
N GLU A 320 26.21 -7.00 -16.31
CA GLU A 320 26.45 -8.44 -16.50
C GLU A 320 25.32 -9.10 -17.30
N CYS A 321 24.05 -8.82 -16.94
CA CYS A 321 22.89 -9.39 -17.62
C CYS A 321 22.72 -8.87 -19.05
N GLY A 322 23.13 -7.63 -19.33
CA GLY A 322 23.13 -7.03 -20.68
C GLY A 322 21.75 -6.64 -21.22
N GLY A 323 20.67 -7.05 -20.58
CA GLY A 323 19.30 -6.73 -21.01
C GLY A 323 18.81 -7.53 -22.21
N TYR A 324 17.69 -7.10 -22.80
CA TYR A 324 17.15 -7.69 -24.02
C TYR A 324 17.99 -7.26 -25.24
N PRO A 325 18.18 -8.17 -26.23
CA PRO A 325 18.94 -7.84 -27.46
C PRO A 325 18.19 -6.89 -28.40
N ASP A 326 16.87 -6.90 -28.34
CA ASP A 326 15.94 -6.04 -29.08
C ASP A 326 14.89 -5.48 -28.14
N ASP A 327 14.14 -4.46 -28.58
CA ASP A 327 13.03 -3.91 -27.83
C ASP A 327 12.01 -5.00 -27.50
N HIS A 328 11.63 -5.10 -26.24
CA HIS A 328 10.73 -6.13 -25.73
C HIS A 328 9.36 -5.51 -25.38
N PRO A 329 8.35 -5.66 -26.25
CA PRO A 329 7.02 -5.13 -25.98
C PRO A 329 6.31 -5.93 -24.91
N MET A 330 5.76 -5.23 -23.93
CA MET A 330 4.85 -5.79 -22.92
C MET A 330 3.46 -5.15 -23.05
N THR A 331 2.47 -5.75 -22.41
CA THR A 331 1.09 -5.24 -22.37
C THR A 331 0.60 -5.20 -20.94
N GLY A 332 -0.33 -4.28 -20.67
CA GLY A 332 -1.12 -4.30 -19.46
C GLY A 332 -2.10 -5.46 -19.41
N MET A 333 -2.86 -5.57 -18.34
CA MET A 333 -3.79 -6.68 -18.10
C MET A 333 -4.94 -6.74 -19.13
N ASN A 334 -5.22 -5.64 -19.80
CA ASN A 334 -6.28 -5.51 -20.82
C ASN A 334 -5.75 -5.42 -22.25
N GLY A 335 -4.43 -5.60 -22.44
CA GLY A 335 -3.76 -5.59 -23.74
C GLY A 335 -3.26 -4.22 -24.19
N GLY A 336 -3.37 -3.19 -23.37
CA GLY A 336 -2.80 -1.86 -23.65
C GLY A 336 -1.27 -1.87 -23.62
N HIS A 337 -0.64 -1.02 -24.44
CA HIS A 337 0.83 -0.90 -24.52
C HIS A 337 1.38 0.30 -23.72
N THR A 338 0.51 1.09 -23.17
CA THR A 338 0.83 2.25 -22.32
C THR A 338 -0.13 2.31 -21.14
N VAL A 339 0.31 2.96 -20.08
CA VAL A 339 -0.51 3.31 -18.91
C VAL A 339 -0.36 4.79 -18.62
N THR A 340 -1.35 5.39 -17.94
CA THR A 340 -1.29 6.79 -17.52
C THR A 340 -1.23 6.87 -16.02
N THR A 341 -0.46 7.85 -15.48
CA THR A 341 -0.39 8.15 -14.05
C THR A 341 -0.20 9.65 -13.83
N GLY A 342 -0.13 10.10 -12.56
CA GLY A 342 0.17 11.49 -12.23
C GLY A 342 -1.07 12.37 -12.02
N PHE A 343 -2.28 11.82 -11.98
CA PHE A 343 -3.51 12.56 -11.66
C PHE A 343 -3.69 12.70 -10.14
N ALA A 344 -2.66 13.24 -9.46
CA ALA A 344 -2.75 13.58 -8.04
C ALA A 344 -3.64 14.83 -7.81
N ARG A 345 -3.83 15.19 -6.53
CA ARG A 345 -4.77 16.28 -6.16
C ARG A 345 -4.58 17.55 -6.97
N ASN A 346 -3.36 18.04 -7.16
CA ASN A 346 -3.11 19.28 -7.87
C ASN A 346 -3.53 19.19 -9.34
N ALA A 347 -3.22 18.08 -10.02
CA ALA A 347 -3.61 17.86 -11.41
C ALA A 347 -5.15 17.77 -11.57
N VAL A 348 -5.83 17.01 -10.70
CA VAL A 348 -7.30 16.88 -10.76
C VAL A 348 -7.99 18.18 -10.35
N LEU A 349 -7.53 18.84 -9.30
CA LEU A 349 -8.13 20.07 -8.80
C LEU A 349 -7.92 21.28 -9.73
N ALA A 350 -6.89 21.26 -10.59
CA ALA A 350 -6.75 22.23 -11.66
C ALA A 350 -7.96 22.19 -12.63
N HIS A 351 -8.64 21.03 -12.74
CA HIS A 351 -9.84 20.84 -13.54
C HIS A 351 -11.13 20.80 -12.70
N ALA A 352 -11.08 21.12 -11.40
CA ALA A 352 -12.25 20.99 -10.52
C ALA A 352 -13.46 21.77 -11.03
N GLY A 353 -13.27 23.01 -11.49
CA GLY A 353 -14.34 23.84 -12.05
C GLY A 353 -14.98 23.22 -13.29
N GLU A 354 -14.18 22.60 -14.16
CA GLU A 354 -14.64 21.89 -15.35
C GLU A 354 -15.41 20.61 -14.97
N ILE A 355 -14.89 19.80 -14.04
CA ILE A 355 -15.56 18.61 -13.51
C ILE A 355 -16.92 18.98 -12.91
N VAL A 356 -16.99 20.05 -12.11
CA VAL A 356 -18.23 20.54 -11.53
C VAL A 356 -19.24 20.95 -12.60
N GLN A 357 -18.82 21.63 -13.67
CA GLN A 357 -19.70 22.00 -14.79
C GLN A 357 -20.16 20.77 -15.57
N LEU A 358 -19.31 19.78 -15.79
CA LEU A 358 -19.66 18.54 -16.47
C LEU A 358 -20.70 17.74 -15.65
N VAL A 359 -20.58 17.70 -14.33
CA VAL A 359 -21.56 17.07 -13.45
C VAL A 359 -22.88 17.86 -13.44
N LYS A 360 -22.84 19.19 -13.25
CA LYS A 360 -24.04 20.03 -13.24
C LYS A 360 -24.81 20.03 -14.57
N SER A 361 -24.10 19.82 -15.69
CA SER A 361 -24.71 19.69 -17.02
C SER A 361 -25.18 18.26 -17.36
N GLY A 362 -25.00 17.31 -16.45
CA GLY A 362 -25.36 15.90 -16.66
C GLY A 362 -24.44 15.14 -17.62
N LYS A 363 -23.31 15.71 -18.03
CA LYS A 363 -22.31 15.03 -18.86
C LYS A 363 -21.48 14.03 -18.04
N ILE A 364 -21.32 14.26 -16.75
CA ILE A 364 -20.83 13.29 -15.77
C ILE A 364 -21.97 13.01 -14.81
N ARG A 365 -22.51 11.78 -14.86
CA ARG A 365 -23.59 11.33 -14.00
C ARG A 365 -23.08 10.85 -12.65
N HIS A 366 -21.91 10.17 -12.65
CA HIS A 366 -21.35 9.57 -11.46
C HIS A 366 -19.82 9.51 -11.53
N ILE A 367 -19.19 9.50 -10.36
CA ILE A 367 -17.75 9.33 -10.19
C ILE A 367 -17.52 8.05 -9.38
N PHE A 368 -16.67 7.17 -9.84
CA PHE A 368 -16.23 5.99 -9.10
C PHE A 368 -14.80 6.16 -8.65
N LEU A 369 -14.49 5.77 -7.42
CA LEU A 369 -13.13 5.48 -7.02
C LEU A 369 -12.98 3.96 -7.01
N ILE A 370 -12.34 3.40 -8.04
CA ILE A 370 -12.09 1.96 -8.19
C ILE A 370 -10.61 1.73 -7.94
N GLY A 371 -10.24 1.18 -6.79
CA GLY A 371 -8.83 1.03 -6.46
C GLY A 371 -8.57 0.35 -5.14
N GLY A 372 -7.35 0.52 -4.65
CA GLY A 372 -6.85 -0.14 -3.45
C GLY A 372 -5.85 -1.25 -3.78
N CYS A 373 -5.63 -2.18 -2.86
CA CYS A 373 -4.71 -3.29 -3.09
C CYS A 373 -5.22 -4.25 -4.17
N ASP A 374 -4.31 -4.99 -4.81
CA ASP A 374 -4.65 -6.10 -5.70
C ASP A 374 -4.10 -7.43 -5.13
N GLY A 375 -4.31 -8.53 -5.82
CA GLY A 375 -3.87 -9.86 -5.44
C GLY A 375 -4.19 -10.90 -6.50
N ALA A 376 -3.73 -12.14 -6.24
CA ALA A 376 -3.81 -13.23 -7.21
C ALA A 376 -5.18 -13.93 -7.30
N ALA A 377 -6.13 -13.61 -6.40
CA ALA A 377 -7.43 -14.29 -6.39
C ALA A 377 -8.22 -14.02 -7.70
N PRO A 378 -8.74 -15.06 -8.39
CA PRO A 378 -9.50 -14.89 -9.63
C PRO A 378 -10.72 -13.97 -9.50
N SER A 379 -11.37 -13.94 -8.32
CA SER A 379 -12.52 -13.07 -8.02
C SER A 379 -12.21 -11.57 -8.14
N ARG A 380 -10.95 -11.18 -8.22
CA ARG A 380 -10.53 -9.80 -8.45
C ARG A 380 -10.75 -9.31 -9.89
N SER A 381 -11.16 -10.20 -10.82
CA SER A 381 -11.70 -9.78 -12.11
C SER A 381 -12.93 -8.88 -11.96
N TYR A 382 -13.61 -8.94 -10.81
CA TYR A 382 -14.71 -8.03 -10.45
C TYR A 382 -14.39 -6.57 -10.78
N TYR A 383 -13.20 -6.07 -10.40
CA TYR A 383 -12.81 -4.65 -10.60
C TYR A 383 -12.59 -4.32 -12.08
N THR A 384 -12.04 -5.25 -12.84
CA THR A 384 -11.89 -5.14 -14.30
C THR A 384 -13.25 -5.08 -14.99
N ASP A 385 -14.15 -6.00 -14.62
CA ASP A 385 -15.47 -6.11 -15.22
C ASP A 385 -16.35 -4.92 -14.81
N PHE A 386 -16.28 -4.50 -13.55
CA PHE A 386 -16.99 -3.31 -13.07
C PHE A 386 -16.57 -2.06 -13.87
N ALA A 387 -15.25 -1.81 -14.03
CA ALA A 387 -14.76 -0.67 -14.81
C ALA A 387 -15.24 -0.70 -16.27
N ARG A 388 -15.20 -1.87 -16.92
CA ARG A 388 -15.68 -2.03 -18.30
C ARG A 388 -17.18 -1.76 -18.46
N MET A 389 -17.96 -2.07 -17.44
CA MET A 389 -19.42 -1.89 -17.45
C MET A 389 -19.84 -0.46 -17.10
N THR A 390 -18.95 0.38 -16.60
CA THR A 390 -19.29 1.76 -16.25
C THR A 390 -19.78 2.53 -17.49
N PRO A 391 -20.93 3.23 -17.41
CA PRO A 391 -21.45 4.01 -18.51
C PRO A 391 -20.48 5.10 -18.99
N ALA A 392 -20.63 5.50 -20.26
CA ALA A 392 -19.73 6.48 -20.89
C ALA A 392 -19.77 7.89 -20.24
N ASP A 393 -20.82 8.17 -19.48
CA ASP A 393 -21.04 9.41 -18.71
C ASP A 393 -20.54 9.31 -17.26
N THR A 394 -19.57 8.43 -16.98
CA THR A 394 -18.97 8.27 -15.64
C THR A 394 -17.47 8.48 -15.65
N LEU A 395 -16.94 9.06 -14.57
CA LEU A 395 -15.52 9.26 -14.35
C LEU A 395 -15.00 8.21 -13.36
N ILE A 396 -13.76 7.74 -13.56
CA ILE A 396 -13.11 6.76 -12.69
C ILE A 396 -11.81 7.37 -12.13
N LEU A 397 -11.75 7.50 -10.82
CA LEU A 397 -10.50 7.69 -10.08
C LEU A 397 -9.95 6.32 -9.72
N THR A 398 -8.65 6.10 -9.84
CA THR A 398 -8.00 4.87 -9.40
C THR A 398 -6.71 5.16 -8.66
N LEU A 399 -6.26 4.24 -7.82
CA LEU A 399 -4.98 4.30 -7.12
C LEU A 399 -4.56 2.93 -6.62
N ALA A 400 -3.32 2.82 -6.17
CA ALA A 400 -2.70 1.62 -5.64
C ALA A 400 -2.62 0.48 -6.68
N CYS A 401 -2.27 -0.74 -6.27
CA CYS A 401 -2.10 -1.87 -7.21
C CYS A 401 -3.38 -2.21 -7.99
N GLY A 402 -4.55 -1.91 -7.44
CA GLY A 402 -5.85 -2.12 -8.11
C GLY A 402 -5.98 -1.37 -9.44
N LYS A 403 -5.22 -0.30 -9.64
CA LYS A 403 -5.16 0.44 -10.92
C LYS A 403 -4.87 -0.46 -12.11
N TYR A 404 -4.01 -1.48 -11.97
CA TYR A 404 -3.62 -2.38 -13.06
C TYR A 404 -4.77 -3.21 -13.62
N ARG A 405 -5.90 -3.29 -12.89
CA ARG A 405 -7.13 -3.92 -13.38
C ARG A 405 -7.79 -3.13 -14.50
N LEU A 406 -7.44 -1.84 -14.66
CA LEU A 406 -8.16 -0.94 -15.56
C LEU A 406 -7.31 0.17 -16.23
N ASN A 407 -6.09 0.48 -15.76
CA ASN A 407 -5.33 1.65 -16.20
C ASN A 407 -4.75 1.58 -17.63
N ASP A 408 -4.80 0.41 -18.26
CA ASP A 408 -4.44 0.19 -19.66
C ASP A 408 -5.67 0.09 -20.58
N MET A 409 -6.90 0.35 -20.05
CA MET A 409 -8.11 0.42 -20.85
C MET A 409 -8.24 1.80 -21.52
N ASP A 410 -8.71 1.81 -22.76
CA ASP A 410 -9.18 3.03 -23.42
C ASP A 410 -10.70 3.14 -23.23
N LEU A 411 -11.13 3.94 -22.25
CA LEU A 411 -12.56 4.25 -22.02
C LEU A 411 -12.96 5.62 -22.59
N GLY A 412 -12.04 6.31 -23.30
CA GLY A 412 -12.26 7.62 -23.89
C GLY A 412 -12.18 8.77 -22.88
N SER A 413 -12.82 9.89 -23.20
CA SER A 413 -12.79 11.13 -22.41
C SER A 413 -14.15 11.82 -22.34
N ILE A 414 -14.34 12.65 -21.33
CA ILE A 414 -15.52 13.50 -21.16
C ILE A 414 -15.05 14.94 -21.06
N GLY A 415 -15.45 15.82 -22.00
CA GLY A 415 -15.02 17.21 -22.02
C GLY A 415 -13.50 17.41 -22.15
N GLY A 416 -12.77 16.43 -22.71
CA GLY A 416 -11.31 16.46 -22.79
C GLY A 416 -10.59 15.81 -21.60
N ILE A 417 -11.30 15.48 -20.51
CA ILE A 417 -10.75 14.78 -19.34
C ILE A 417 -10.81 13.27 -19.61
N PRO A 418 -9.68 12.52 -19.49
CA PRO A 418 -9.71 11.06 -19.57
C PRO A 418 -10.68 10.46 -18.55
N ARG A 419 -11.39 9.41 -18.91
CA ARG A 419 -12.33 8.76 -17.98
C ARG A 419 -11.65 8.00 -16.86
N ILE A 420 -10.37 7.62 -17.01
CA ILE A 420 -9.57 6.96 -15.98
C ILE A 420 -8.47 7.91 -15.52
N LEU A 421 -8.45 8.24 -14.24
CA LEU A 421 -7.48 9.12 -13.60
C LEU A 421 -6.72 8.36 -12.51
N ASP A 422 -5.47 7.98 -12.75
CA ASP A 422 -4.62 7.33 -11.75
C ASP A 422 -4.04 8.36 -10.78
N CYS A 423 -4.52 8.36 -9.53
CA CYS A 423 -4.16 9.29 -8.47
C CYS A 423 -2.84 8.96 -7.77
N GLY A 424 -2.21 7.81 -8.04
CA GLY A 424 -0.92 7.46 -7.44
C GLY A 424 -0.86 6.10 -6.74
N GLN A 425 0.12 5.96 -5.86
CA GLN A 425 0.32 4.79 -5.00
C GLN A 425 -0.78 4.68 -3.93
N CYS A 426 -0.82 3.56 -3.19
CA CYS A 426 -1.57 3.52 -1.93
C CYS A 426 -1.04 4.54 -0.91
N ASN A 427 0.25 4.88 -0.97
CA ASN A 427 0.87 5.97 -0.21
C ASN A 427 0.29 7.35 -0.55
N ASP A 428 -0.32 7.51 -1.73
CA ASP A 428 -0.93 8.76 -2.20
C ASP A 428 -2.45 8.83 -1.92
N ALA A 429 -2.99 7.93 -1.07
CA ALA A 429 -4.42 7.90 -0.73
C ALA A 429 -4.93 9.24 -0.15
N TYR A 430 -4.06 10.01 0.52
CA TYR A 430 -4.37 11.38 0.96
C TYR A 430 -4.80 12.28 -0.20
N SER A 431 -4.15 12.14 -1.35
CA SER A 431 -4.48 12.89 -2.57
C SER A 431 -5.93 12.62 -3.01
N ALA A 432 -6.37 11.35 -3.02
CA ALA A 432 -7.76 11.00 -3.37
C ALA A 432 -8.78 11.56 -2.36
N ILE A 433 -8.47 11.52 -1.06
CA ILE A 433 -9.31 12.13 -0.02
C ILE A 433 -9.44 13.65 -0.25
N ARG A 434 -8.35 14.35 -0.54
CA ARG A 434 -8.35 15.79 -0.82
C ARG A 434 -9.12 16.13 -2.08
N ILE A 435 -9.07 15.30 -3.12
CA ILE A 435 -9.90 15.48 -4.33
C ILE A 435 -11.39 15.43 -3.96
N ALA A 436 -11.82 14.39 -3.22
CA ALA A 436 -13.21 14.25 -2.81
C ALA A 436 -13.69 15.44 -1.95
N MET A 437 -12.90 15.85 -0.96
CA MET A 437 -13.23 16.99 -0.08
C MET A 437 -13.34 18.32 -0.87
N ALA A 438 -12.40 18.58 -1.77
CA ALA A 438 -12.39 19.81 -2.56
C ALA A 438 -13.53 19.83 -3.60
N LEU A 439 -13.90 18.69 -4.17
CA LEU A 439 -15.09 18.60 -5.02
C LEU A 439 -16.35 18.89 -4.21
N ALA A 440 -16.49 18.32 -3.00
CA ALA A 440 -17.64 18.60 -2.13
C ALA A 440 -17.77 20.08 -1.81
N GLU A 441 -16.66 20.74 -1.47
CA GLU A 441 -16.61 22.19 -1.25
C GLU A 441 -17.04 22.96 -2.52
N ALA A 442 -16.53 22.61 -3.69
CA ALA A 442 -16.86 23.23 -4.97
C ALA A 442 -18.34 23.03 -5.39
N PHE A 443 -18.95 21.92 -4.96
CA PHE A 443 -20.38 21.67 -5.13
C PHE A 443 -21.24 22.36 -4.07
N GLY A 444 -20.66 22.76 -2.92
CA GLY A 444 -21.37 23.31 -1.77
C GLY A 444 -22.16 22.27 -0.99
N CYS A 445 -21.66 21.03 -0.90
CA CYS A 445 -22.33 19.89 -0.25
C CYS A 445 -21.36 19.10 0.63
N GLY A 446 -21.86 18.11 1.38
CA GLY A 446 -21.02 17.14 2.08
C GLY A 446 -20.39 16.11 1.11
N VAL A 447 -19.31 15.47 1.55
CA VAL A 447 -18.64 14.45 0.71
C VAL A 447 -19.59 13.28 0.39
N ASN A 448 -20.46 12.91 1.32
CA ASN A 448 -21.44 11.85 1.13
C ASN A 448 -22.62 12.25 0.20
N ASP A 449 -22.77 13.52 -0.12
CA ASP A 449 -23.79 14.03 -1.06
C ASP A 449 -23.24 14.14 -2.50
N LEU A 450 -21.95 13.89 -2.70
CA LEU A 450 -21.37 13.81 -4.04
C LEU A 450 -21.89 12.59 -4.80
N PRO A 451 -22.02 12.66 -6.13
CA PRO A 451 -22.24 11.47 -6.97
C PRO A 451 -20.96 10.62 -7.05
N LEU A 452 -20.48 10.18 -5.89
CA LEU A 452 -19.23 9.46 -5.72
C LEU A 452 -19.47 8.16 -4.95
N THR A 453 -18.99 7.05 -5.50
CA THR A 453 -18.97 5.75 -4.82
C THR A 453 -17.56 5.18 -4.78
N LEU A 454 -17.21 4.64 -3.62
CA LEU A 454 -15.92 4.00 -3.37
C LEU A 454 -16.07 2.49 -3.58
N VAL A 455 -15.40 1.96 -4.60
CA VAL A 455 -15.36 0.52 -4.93
C VAL A 455 -13.95 0.00 -4.63
N LEU A 456 -13.76 -0.38 -3.36
CA LEU A 456 -12.43 -0.60 -2.79
C LEU A 456 -12.05 -2.07 -2.77
N SER A 457 -10.78 -2.30 -3.13
CA SER A 457 -10.11 -3.58 -3.04
C SER A 457 -9.09 -3.56 -1.92
N TRP A 458 -9.14 -4.50 -0.98
CA TRP A 458 -8.16 -4.61 0.08
C TRP A 458 -7.32 -5.89 -0.04
N TYR A 459 -6.11 -5.85 0.50
CA TYR A 459 -5.22 -7.00 0.57
C TYR A 459 -4.40 -7.01 1.87
N GLU A 460 -3.79 -5.88 2.23
CA GLU A 460 -2.84 -5.79 3.35
C GLU A 460 -3.10 -4.55 4.24
N GLN A 461 -2.23 -4.31 5.19
CA GLN A 461 -2.43 -3.42 6.32
C GLN A 461 -2.56 -1.93 5.95
N LYS A 462 -1.95 -1.49 4.83
CA LYS A 462 -2.14 -0.12 4.37
C LYS A 462 -3.57 0.14 3.91
N ALA A 463 -4.24 -0.87 3.33
CA ALA A 463 -5.67 -0.74 3.04
C ALA A 463 -6.51 -0.64 4.33
N VAL A 464 -6.09 -1.30 5.42
CA VAL A 464 -6.79 -1.20 6.71
C VAL A 464 -6.68 0.21 7.27
N CYS A 465 -5.47 0.80 7.37
CA CYS A 465 -5.34 2.14 7.93
C CYS A 465 -6.05 3.20 7.08
N ILE A 466 -6.10 3.05 5.74
CA ILE A 466 -6.90 3.93 4.88
C ILE A 466 -8.39 3.78 5.19
N LEU A 467 -8.91 2.53 5.31
CA LEU A 467 -10.30 2.31 5.67
C LEU A 467 -10.65 2.98 7.01
N LEU A 468 -9.80 2.84 8.04
CA LEU A 468 -10.02 3.50 9.33
C LEU A 468 -10.08 5.03 9.20
N THR A 469 -9.29 5.60 8.31
CA THR A 469 -9.36 7.04 8.01
C THR A 469 -10.68 7.43 7.34
N LEU A 470 -11.17 6.62 6.40
CA LEU A 470 -12.48 6.87 5.77
C LEU A 470 -13.62 6.79 6.79
N LEU A 471 -13.55 5.83 7.73
CA LEU A 471 -14.51 5.72 8.84
C LEU A 471 -14.43 6.93 9.78
N TYR A 472 -13.23 7.38 10.16
CA TYR A 472 -13.05 8.60 10.97
C TYR A 472 -13.67 9.82 10.30
N LEU A 473 -13.49 9.97 8.98
CA LEU A 473 -14.06 11.06 8.19
C LEU A 473 -15.58 10.92 7.97
N GLY A 474 -16.19 9.83 8.44
CA GLY A 474 -17.62 9.58 8.28
C GLY A 474 -18.05 9.30 6.85
N LEU A 475 -17.13 8.82 5.98
CA LEU A 475 -17.48 8.47 4.61
C LEU A 475 -18.39 7.24 4.58
N GLN A 476 -19.38 7.30 3.69
CA GLN A 476 -20.39 6.26 3.49
C GLN A 476 -20.34 5.71 2.07
N HIS A 477 -21.19 4.72 1.78
CA HIS A 477 -21.32 4.11 0.44
C HIS A 477 -20.02 3.48 -0.06
N ILE A 478 -19.36 2.67 0.82
CA ILE A 478 -18.12 1.96 0.52
C ILE A 478 -18.46 0.52 0.12
N TYR A 479 -18.19 0.15 -1.13
CA TYR A 479 -18.17 -1.25 -1.59
C TYR A 479 -16.78 -1.83 -1.33
N LEU A 480 -16.69 -2.88 -0.51
CA LEU A 480 -15.43 -3.47 -0.08
C LEU A 480 -15.32 -4.94 -0.51
N GLY A 481 -14.24 -5.28 -1.19
CA GLY A 481 -13.97 -6.64 -1.65
C GLY A 481 -12.49 -7.00 -1.75
N PRO A 482 -12.22 -8.20 -2.28
CA PRO A 482 -13.16 -9.23 -2.75
C PRO A 482 -13.81 -10.06 -1.64
N THR A 483 -13.36 -9.89 -0.38
CA THR A 483 -13.92 -10.52 0.82
C THR A 483 -13.95 -9.50 1.95
N ILE A 484 -14.79 -9.70 2.94
CA ILE A 484 -14.64 -9.00 4.22
C ILE A 484 -13.42 -9.56 4.93
N PRO A 485 -12.60 -8.72 5.61
CA PRO A 485 -11.43 -9.20 6.34
C PRO A 485 -11.77 -10.26 7.39
N ALA A 486 -10.99 -11.34 7.43
CA ALA A 486 -11.20 -12.46 8.37
C ALA A 486 -11.14 -12.03 9.85
N PHE A 487 -10.50 -10.92 10.15
CA PHE A 487 -10.42 -10.35 11.50
C PHE A 487 -11.60 -9.45 11.87
N VAL A 488 -12.55 -9.22 10.99
CA VAL A 488 -13.76 -8.44 11.28
C VAL A 488 -14.84 -9.40 11.76
N SER A 489 -15.26 -9.26 13.05
CA SER A 489 -16.32 -10.07 13.62
C SER A 489 -17.69 -9.72 13.02
N PRO A 490 -18.69 -10.61 13.13
CA PRO A 490 -20.05 -10.32 12.67
C PRO A 490 -20.67 -9.07 13.29
N ASN A 491 -20.43 -8.83 14.58
CA ASN A 491 -20.97 -7.65 15.28
C ASN A 491 -20.27 -6.37 14.80
N VAL A 492 -18.95 -6.39 14.63
CA VAL A 492 -18.20 -5.25 14.05
C VAL A 492 -18.63 -5.00 12.61
N LEU A 493 -18.82 -6.05 11.79
CA LEU A 493 -19.34 -5.89 10.43
C LEU A 493 -20.74 -5.26 10.43
N GLN A 494 -21.65 -5.73 11.30
CA GLN A 494 -22.99 -5.15 11.43
C GLN A 494 -22.93 -3.66 11.81
N PHE A 495 -22.02 -3.29 12.71
CA PHE A 495 -21.78 -1.89 13.06
C PHE A 495 -21.32 -1.07 11.85
N LEU A 496 -20.38 -1.58 11.05
CA LEU A 496 -19.87 -0.90 9.85
C LEU A 496 -20.98 -0.74 8.77
N VAL A 497 -21.78 -1.76 8.57
CA VAL A 497 -22.91 -1.72 7.64
C VAL A 497 -23.95 -0.68 8.09
N ALA A 498 -24.32 -0.69 9.37
CA ALA A 498 -25.35 0.19 9.91
C ALA A 498 -24.95 1.68 9.94
N ASN A 499 -23.68 1.97 10.22
CA ASN A 499 -23.24 3.35 10.46
C ASN A 499 -22.52 3.98 9.27
N TYR A 500 -21.90 3.17 8.39
CA TYR A 500 -21.09 3.65 7.26
C TYR A 500 -21.60 3.15 5.90
N HIS A 501 -22.71 2.43 5.87
CA HIS A 501 -23.26 1.82 4.65
C HIS A 501 -22.18 1.02 3.88
N LEU A 502 -21.31 0.30 4.63
CA LEU A 502 -20.31 -0.56 4.04
C LEU A 502 -20.99 -1.78 3.41
N THR A 503 -20.76 -2.01 2.13
CA THR A 503 -21.37 -3.07 1.36
C THR A 503 -20.30 -4.04 0.86
N PRO A 504 -20.35 -5.33 1.20
CA PRO A 504 -19.49 -6.32 0.56
C PRO A 504 -19.76 -6.38 -0.95
N THR A 505 -18.71 -6.45 -1.77
CA THR A 505 -18.86 -6.62 -3.22
C THR A 505 -19.55 -7.94 -3.55
N SER A 506 -20.39 -7.97 -4.58
CA SER A 506 -21.12 -9.16 -5.01
C SER A 506 -20.86 -9.49 -6.50
N ASP A 507 -21.75 -9.08 -7.37
CA ASP A 507 -21.59 -9.19 -8.82
C ASP A 507 -21.44 -7.78 -9.41
N PRO A 508 -20.48 -7.52 -10.31
CA PRO A 508 -20.18 -6.16 -10.77
C PRO A 508 -21.37 -5.49 -11.46
N LYS A 509 -22.19 -6.23 -12.19
CA LYS A 509 -23.38 -5.69 -12.85
C LYS A 509 -24.50 -5.36 -11.85
N THR A 510 -24.66 -6.21 -10.85
CA THR A 510 -25.66 -6.02 -9.79
C THR A 510 -25.30 -4.81 -8.93
N ASP A 511 -24.04 -4.73 -8.51
CA ASP A 511 -23.55 -3.62 -7.70
C ASP A 511 -23.62 -2.29 -8.47
N LEU A 512 -23.22 -2.28 -9.75
CA LEU A 512 -23.28 -1.09 -10.60
C LEU A 512 -24.71 -0.57 -10.75
N LYS A 513 -25.70 -1.45 -10.98
CA LYS A 513 -27.11 -1.08 -11.05
C LYS A 513 -27.63 -0.51 -9.73
N ALA A 514 -27.27 -1.14 -8.62
CA ALA A 514 -27.65 -0.66 -7.29
C ALA A 514 -27.11 0.75 -7.02
N ILE A 515 -25.86 1.01 -7.40
CA ILE A 515 -25.21 2.33 -7.24
C ILE A 515 -25.88 3.38 -8.13
N LEU A 516 -26.20 3.04 -9.36
CA LEU A 516 -26.77 3.97 -10.35
C LEU A 516 -28.31 4.05 -10.28
N HIS A 517 -28.94 3.31 -9.35
CA HIS A 517 -30.42 3.22 -9.19
C HIS A 517 -31.15 2.78 -10.46
N GLU A 518 -30.60 1.74 -11.16
CA GLU A 518 -31.11 1.18 -12.42
C GLU A 518 -31.80 -0.18 -12.25
#